data_dfb17b2f770738ec01e99985051d149c
#
_entry.id   dfb17b2f770738ec01e99985051d149c
#
_cell.length_a   1.000
_cell.length_b   1.000
_cell.length_c   1.000
_cell.angle_alpha   90.00
_cell.angle_beta   90.00
_cell.angle_gamma   90.00
#
_symmetry.space_group_name_H-M   'P 1'
#
loop_
_entity.id
_entity.type
_entity.pdbx_description
1 polymer ?
#
loop_
_entity_poly.entity_id
_entity_poly.type
_entity_poly.pdbx_seq_one_letter_code
_entity_poly.pdbx_strand_id
1 'polypeptide(L)'
;MKVCLDEDISPDVAAILRSMGVNATSVHEAGRQGFSDREQLELASAEGRVLVTRNRNDFILLTQEFFAKGLPHAGVLILPWTIPPDNFRLVARRIAQYVKRAGDSPSEYLFDFV
;
A
#
# COMPACT_ATOMS: atom_id res chain seq x y z
N MET A 1 -1.96 -6.79 -9.62
CA MET A 1 -1.30 -6.07 -8.51
C MET A 1 -1.91 -6.53 -7.21
N LYS A 2 -1.09 -6.92 -6.26
CA LYS A 2 -1.51 -7.25 -4.89
C LYS A 2 -1.15 -6.09 -3.98
N VAL A 3 -1.97 -5.78 -2.99
CA VAL A 3 -1.74 -4.64 -2.10
C VAL A 3 -1.72 -5.05 -0.63
N CYS A 4 -0.99 -4.29 0.18
CA CYS A 4 -1.01 -4.35 1.64
C CYS A 4 -1.30 -2.96 2.18
N LEU A 5 -2.30 -2.83 3.03
CA LEU A 5 -2.67 -1.54 3.63
C LEU A 5 -1.89 -1.31 4.91
N ASP A 6 -1.25 -0.14 5.01
CA ASP A 6 -0.50 0.26 6.21
C ASP A 6 -1.41 0.42 7.41
N GLU A 7 -0.84 0.48 8.61
CA GLU A 7 -1.63 0.54 9.84
C GLU A 7 -2.44 1.83 10.02
N ASP A 8 -2.12 2.89 9.27
CA ASP A 8 -2.91 4.13 9.24
C ASP A 8 -4.17 4.05 8.38
N ILE A 9 -4.44 2.89 7.78
CA ILE A 9 -5.66 2.62 7.00
C ILE A 9 -6.44 1.51 7.69
N SER A 10 -7.75 1.70 7.87
CA SER A 10 -8.60 0.70 8.53
C SER A 10 -8.55 -0.65 7.81
N PRO A 11 -8.46 -1.77 8.54
CA PRO A 11 -8.52 -3.10 7.95
C PRO A 11 -9.87 -3.40 7.26
N ASP A 12 -10.92 -2.65 7.59
CA ASP A 12 -12.22 -2.79 6.90
C ASP A 12 -12.08 -2.46 5.41
N VAL A 13 -11.16 -1.58 5.04
CA VAL A 13 -10.87 -1.28 3.63
C VAL A 13 -10.35 -2.51 2.90
N ALA A 14 -9.49 -3.29 3.55
CA ALA A 14 -8.98 -4.53 2.95
C ALA A 14 -10.10 -5.52 2.67
N ALA A 15 -11.04 -5.66 3.61
CA ALA A 15 -12.20 -6.54 3.43
C ALA A 15 -13.06 -6.10 2.23
N ILE A 16 -13.30 -4.79 2.10
CA ILE A 16 -14.06 -4.24 0.97
C ILE A 16 -13.32 -4.49 -0.35
N LEU A 17 -12.00 -4.26 -0.38
CA LEU A 17 -11.18 -4.52 -1.57
C LEU A 17 -11.27 -5.99 -2.01
N ARG A 18 -11.19 -6.91 -1.07
CA ARG A 18 -11.35 -8.33 -1.39
C ARG A 18 -12.72 -8.63 -1.99
N SER A 19 -13.78 -7.97 -1.50
CA SER A 19 -15.13 -8.12 -2.07
C SER A 19 -15.22 -7.57 -3.49
N MET A 20 -14.32 -6.67 -3.87
CA MET A 20 -14.21 -6.11 -5.23
C MET A 20 -13.28 -6.92 -6.13
N GLY A 21 -12.76 -8.04 -5.66
CA GLY A 21 -11.86 -8.89 -6.43
C GLY A 21 -10.39 -8.47 -6.38
N VAL A 22 -10.00 -7.55 -5.51
CA VAL A 22 -8.62 -7.13 -5.33
C VAL A 22 -7.93 -8.03 -4.29
N ASN A 23 -6.73 -8.51 -4.60
CA ASN A 23 -5.92 -9.26 -3.65
C ASN A 23 -5.30 -8.28 -2.64
N ALA A 24 -5.96 -8.10 -1.51
CA ALA A 24 -5.60 -7.12 -0.50
C ALA A 24 -5.49 -7.76 0.88
N THR A 25 -4.50 -7.30 1.64
CA THR A 25 -4.38 -7.57 3.07
C THR A 25 -4.04 -6.27 3.78
N SER A 26 -3.96 -6.30 5.10
CA SER A 26 -3.58 -5.15 5.89
C SER A 26 -2.52 -5.54 6.93
N VAL A 27 -1.76 -4.53 7.38
CA VAL A 27 -0.82 -4.68 8.49
C VAL A 27 -1.54 -5.19 9.74
N HIS A 28 -2.77 -4.71 10.00
CA HIS A 28 -3.57 -5.16 11.13
C HIS A 28 -3.91 -6.65 11.05
N GLU A 29 -4.36 -7.12 9.89
CA GLU A 29 -4.72 -8.53 9.71
C GLU A 29 -3.50 -9.45 9.76
N ALA A 30 -2.34 -8.94 9.34
CA ALA A 30 -1.09 -9.68 9.38
C ALA A 30 -0.41 -9.68 10.76
N GLY A 31 -0.96 -8.93 11.73
CA GLY A 31 -0.39 -8.85 13.07
C GLY A 31 0.91 -8.05 13.14
N ARG A 32 1.09 -7.08 12.26
CA ARG A 32 2.34 -6.31 12.13
C ARG A 32 2.22 -4.87 12.62
N GLN A 33 1.22 -4.56 13.45
CA GLN A 33 1.10 -3.23 14.05
C GLN A 33 2.35 -2.93 14.89
N GLY A 34 2.81 -1.68 14.83
CA GLY A 34 3.99 -1.23 15.55
C GLY A 34 5.32 -1.55 14.90
N PHE A 35 5.33 -2.27 13.79
CA PHE A 35 6.55 -2.46 13.00
C PHE A 35 6.94 -1.12 12.37
N SER A 36 8.24 -0.90 12.16
CA SER A 36 8.74 0.31 11.51
C SER A 36 8.27 0.38 10.04
N ASP A 37 8.28 1.58 9.47
CA ASP A 37 7.98 1.77 8.05
C ASP A 37 8.89 0.92 7.17
N ARG A 38 10.18 0.85 7.51
CA ARG A 38 11.15 0.01 6.80
C ARG A 38 10.73 -1.46 6.82
N GLU A 39 10.40 -1.98 8.01
CA GLU A 39 9.96 -3.37 8.16
C GLU A 39 8.67 -3.64 7.38
N GLN A 40 7.72 -2.71 7.41
CA GLN A 40 6.48 -2.84 6.65
C GLN A 40 6.75 -2.93 5.14
N LEU A 41 7.64 -2.07 4.64
CA LEU A 41 7.98 -2.08 3.22
C LEU A 41 8.73 -3.36 2.83
N GLU A 42 9.68 -3.81 3.64
CA GLU A 42 10.42 -5.05 3.40
C GLU A 42 9.50 -6.27 3.36
N LEU A 43 8.57 -6.36 4.32
CA LEU A 43 7.63 -7.48 4.40
C LEU A 43 6.63 -7.47 3.24
N ALA A 44 6.08 -6.31 2.90
CA ALA A 44 5.20 -6.19 1.75
C ALA A 44 5.93 -6.60 0.46
N SER A 45 7.18 -6.16 0.31
CA SER A 45 8.01 -6.48 -0.85
C SER A 45 8.28 -7.98 -0.95
N ALA A 46 8.56 -8.65 0.17
CA ALA A 46 8.80 -10.08 0.21
C ALA A 46 7.56 -10.87 -0.25
N GLU A 47 6.38 -10.32 -0.04
CA GLU A 47 5.11 -10.92 -0.47
C GLU A 47 4.68 -10.48 -1.88
N GLY A 48 5.49 -9.65 -2.54
CA GLY A 48 5.14 -9.08 -3.86
C GLY A 48 3.98 -8.12 -3.80
N ARG A 49 3.74 -7.46 -2.67
CA ARG A 49 2.64 -6.55 -2.46
C ARG A 49 3.08 -5.10 -2.52
N VAL A 50 2.28 -4.28 -3.19
CA VAL A 50 2.41 -2.83 -3.14
C VAL A 50 1.87 -2.35 -1.79
N LEU A 51 2.64 -1.54 -1.08
CA LEU A 51 2.21 -0.97 0.20
C LEU A 51 1.39 0.30 -0.04
N VAL A 52 0.18 0.36 0.51
CA VAL A 52 -0.67 1.55 0.45
C VAL A 52 -0.63 2.24 1.80
N THR A 53 -0.27 3.52 1.83
CA THR A 53 -0.11 4.28 3.07
C THR A 53 -0.55 5.73 2.89
N ARG A 54 -0.86 6.41 4.00
CA ARG A 54 -1.09 7.85 4.02
C ARG A 54 0.18 8.63 4.37
N ASN A 55 1.22 7.96 4.82
CA ASN A 55 2.45 8.56 5.33
C ASN A 55 3.41 8.91 4.18
N ARG A 56 3.06 9.94 3.42
CA ARG A 56 3.78 10.37 2.24
C ARG A 56 5.24 10.72 2.53
N ASN A 57 5.48 11.57 3.54
CA ASN A 57 6.81 12.15 3.75
C ASN A 57 7.84 11.10 4.13
N ASP A 58 7.50 10.21 5.05
CA ASP A 58 8.42 9.16 5.49
C ASP A 58 8.69 8.16 4.37
N PHE A 59 7.69 7.81 3.57
CA PHE A 59 7.86 6.84 2.49
C PHE A 59 8.57 7.42 1.26
N ILE A 60 8.47 8.73 1.00
CA ILE A 60 9.33 9.37 -0.01
C ILE A 60 10.80 9.14 0.32
N LEU A 61 11.21 9.44 1.55
CA LEU A 61 12.59 9.28 1.98
C LEU A 61 13.01 7.81 1.98
N LEU A 62 12.15 6.93 2.45
CA LEU A 62 12.44 5.50 2.55
C LEU A 62 12.60 4.86 1.16
N THR A 63 11.75 5.19 0.20
CA THR A 63 11.85 4.66 -1.16
C THR A 63 13.09 5.18 -1.89
N GLN A 64 13.48 6.43 -1.64
CA GLN A 64 14.75 6.97 -2.15
C GLN A 64 15.94 6.20 -1.60
N GLU A 65 15.91 5.87 -0.32
CA GLU A 65 16.97 5.07 0.32
C GLU A 65 17.03 3.66 -0.28
N PHE A 66 15.91 3.00 -0.45
CA PHE A 66 15.84 1.67 -1.06
C PHE A 66 16.43 1.68 -2.45
N PHE A 67 16.05 2.66 -3.27
CA PHE A 67 16.58 2.79 -4.62
C PHE A 67 18.10 3.02 -4.62
N ALA A 68 18.57 3.92 -3.77
CA ALA A 68 20.01 4.26 -3.71
C ALA A 68 20.86 3.07 -3.27
N LYS A 69 20.34 2.20 -2.41
CA LYS A 69 21.04 1.01 -1.90
C LYS A 69 20.79 -0.25 -2.74
N GLY A 70 20.02 -0.14 -3.80
CA GLY A 70 19.65 -1.31 -4.61
C GLY A 70 18.76 -2.31 -3.88
N LEU A 71 18.03 -1.90 -2.85
CA LEU A 71 17.11 -2.75 -2.13
C LEU A 71 15.77 -2.82 -2.88
N PRO A 72 15.22 -4.01 -3.10
CA PRO A 72 13.97 -4.13 -3.85
C PRO A 72 12.75 -3.74 -3.01
N HIS A 73 11.75 -3.17 -3.67
CA HIS A 73 10.39 -3.09 -3.12
C HIS A 73 9.38 -3.18 -4.27
N ALA A 74 8.19 -3.68 -3.95
CA ALA A 74 7.15 -3.93 -4.95
C ALA A 74 6.33 -2.68 -5.28
N GLY A 75 6.61 -1.55 -4.63
CA GLY A 75 5.95 -0.29 -4.87
C GLY A 75 5.24 0.27 -3.65
N VAL A 76 5.02 1.59 -3.67
CA VAL A 76 4.28 2.33 -2.64
C VAL A 76 3.23 3.20 -3.32
N LEU A 77 2.01 3.13 -2.83
CA LEU A 77 0.91 4.01 -3.24
C LEU A 77 0.53 4.91 -2.08
N ILE A 78 0.48 6.20 -2.33
CA ILE A 78 0.08 7.19 -1.33
C ILE A 78 -1.41 7.47 -1.46
N LEU A 79 -2.14 7.31 -0.36
CA LEU A 79 -3.54 7.67 -0.25
C LEU A 79 -3.63 9.10 0.27
N PRO A 80 -4.09 10.06 -0.56
CA PRO A 80 -4.10 11.48 -0.15
C PRO A 80 -5.04 11.74 1.02
N TRP A 81 -4.70 12.73 1.84
CA TRP A 81 -5.54 13.17 2.96
C TRP A 81 -6.83 13.85 2.49
N THR A 82 -6.93 14.21 1.22
CA THR A 82 -8.17 14.72 0.62
C THR A 82 -9.27 13.66 0.55
N ILE A 83 -8.92 12.37 0.66
CA ILE A 83 -9.88 11.29 0.75
C ILE A 83 -10.15 11.04 2.24
N PRO A 84 -11.39 11.24 2.73
CA PRO A 84 -11.69 11.05 4.15
C PRO A 84 -11.34 9.64 4.64
N PRO A 85 -10.58 9.51 5.76
CA PRO A 85 -10.08 8.21 6.22
C PRO A 85 -11.19 7.28 6.71
N ASP A 86 -12.31 7.82 7.15
CA ASP A 86 -13.46 7.06 7.66
C ASP A 86 -14.45 6.66 6.57
N ASN A 87 -14.30 7.17 5.35
CA ASN A 87 -15.11 6.76 4.22
C ASN A 87 -14.49 5.53 3.55
N PHE A 88 -14.66 4.37 4.19
CA PHE A 88 -13.98 3.13 3.79
C PHE A 88 -14.34 2.69 2.37
N ARG A 89 -15.57 2.89 1.95
CA ARG A 89 -16.01 2.52 0.58
C ARG A 89 -15.33 3.40 -0.47
N LEU A 90 -15.20 4.69 -0.21
CA LEU A 90 -14.51 5.60 -1.12
C LEU A 90 -13.03 5.27 -1.20
N VAL A 91 -12.39 5.04 -0.05
CA VAL A 91 -10.97 4.63 0.01
C VAL A 91 -10.76 3.36 -0.81
N ALA A 92 -11.57 2.34 -0.57
CA ALA A 92 -11.47 1.07 -1.30
C ALA A 92 -11.69 1.26 -2.81
N ARG A 93 -12.70 2.05 -3.19
CA ARG A 93 -12.99 2.32 -4.60
C ARG A 93 -11.81 2.97 -5.32
N ARG A 94 -11.19 3.96 -4.68
CA ARG A 94 -10.05 4.66 -5.27
C ARG A 94 -8.85 3.75 -5.44
N ILE A 95 -8.58 2.91 -4.46
CA ILE A 95 -7.51 1.91 -4.56
C ILE A 95 -7.83 0.89 -5.65
N ALA A 96 -9.06 0.37 -5.69
CA ALA A 96 -9.48 -0.60 -6.69
C ALA A 96 -9.38 -0.03 -8.11
N GLN A 97 -9.75 1.23 -8.31
CA GLN A 97 -9.63 1.90 -9.61
C GLN A 97 -8.16 1.98 -10.05
N TYR A 98 -7.27 2.30 -9.13
CA TYR A 98 -5.84 2.34 -9.44
C TYR A 98 -5.32 0.95 -9.85
N VAL A 99 -5.61 -0.06 -9.04
CA VAL A 99 -5.18 -1.44 -9.28
C VAL A 99 -5.69 -1.93 -10.63
N LYS A 100 -6.93 -1.63 -10.98
CA LYS A 100 -7.54 -2.03 -12.25
C LYS A 100 -6.85 -1.39 -13.44
N ARG A 101 -6.50 -0.10 -13.34
CA ARG A 101 -5.79 0.62 -14.41
C ARG A 101 -4.36 0.13 -14.58
N ALA A 102 -3.69 -0.19 -13.46
CA ALA A 102 -2.31 -0.65 -13.49
C ALA A 102 -2.18 -2.07 -14.05
N GLY A 103 -3.22 -2.90 -13.89
CA GLY A 103 -3.18 -4.29 -14.31
C GLY A 103 -2.15 -5.10 -13.53
N ASP A 104 -1.53 -6.08 -14.19
CA ASP A 104 -0.50 -6.95 -13.60
C ASP A 104 0.91 -6.48 -13.95
N SER A 105 1.07 -5.24 -14.38
CA SER A 105 2.38 -4.68 -14.76
C SER A 105 3.34 -4.71 -13.56
N PRO A 106 4.64 -4.94 -13.80
CA PRO A 106 5.64 -4.85 -12.75
C PRO A 106 5.59 -3.49 -12.06
N SER A 107 5.64 -3.51 -10.73
CA SER A 107 5.54 -2.30 -9.91
C SER A 107 6.82 -2.00 -9.14
N GLU A 108 7.93 -2.66 -9.50
CA GLU A 108 9.22 -2.45 -8.85
C GLU A 108 9.58 -0.96 -8.84
N TYR A 109 9.92 -0.46 -7.65
CA TYR A 109 10.23 0.95 -7.41
C TYR A 109 9.10 1.93 -7.73
N LEU A 110 7.88 1.45 -7.93
CA LEU A 110 6.72 2.32 -8.11
C LEU A 110 6.53 3.21 -6.87
N PHE A 111 6.30 4.49 -7.11
CA PHE A 111 5.84 5.44 -6.10
C PHE A 111 4.82 6.35 -6.77
N ASP A 112 3.55 6.22 -6.38
CA ASP A 112 2.47 6.93 -7.04
C ASP A 112 1.36 7.26 -6.05
N PHE A 113 0.40 8.06 -6.50
CA PHE A 113 -0.75 8.49 -5.71
C PHE A 113 -2.03 7.85 -6.24
N VAL A 114 -2.84 7.45 -5.31
CA VAL A 114 -4.14 6.86 -5.64
C VAL A 114 -5.14 7.95 -6.04
#